data_158e3449b176c01b1032d19cd93edbac
#
_entry.id   158e3449b176c01b1032d19cd93edbac
#
_cell.length_a   1.000
_cell.length_b   1.000
_cell.length_c   1.000
_cell.angle_alpha   90.00
_cell.angle_beta   90.00
_cell.angle_gamma   90.00
#
_symmetry.space_group_name_H-M   'P 1'
#
loop_
_entity.id
_entity.type
_entity.pdbx_description
1 polymer ?
#
loop_
_entity_poly.entity_id
_entity_poly.type
_entity_poly.pdbx_seq_one_letter_code
_entity_poly.pdbx_strand_id
1 'polypeptide(L)'
;MKGRIFKNKEGKRRRGVHLIPNILTTGNLFSGLASVLFVYHGRFEAAAIAILIAMVFDVLDGTSARLTDSTSEFGVEYDSLSDLISFGLAPGILIYVWALESPGMLGAAIMFAYVACGALRLARFNVIGSSGDSRFFMGLPIPAAAGFISTFYIFDKHIGHLSEVVLPYVVIALSLLMSFLMVSTVKYRSMKQLKFQGQHHFMYLVWAVLILVSVMAYPQLMLFVICLGYATSGLIEKGWELIKSPGRRETASGTPQSLFNSKE
;
A
#
# COMPACT_ATOMS: atom_id res chain seq x y z
N MET A 1 35.42 -8.58 -48.98
CA MET A 1 35.28 -7.82 -47.71
C MET A 1 34.15 -6.83 -47.87
N LYS A 2 32.95 -7.11 -47.36
CA LYS A 2 31.82 -6.18 -47.29
C LYS A 2 31.42 -6.07 -45.83
N GLY A 3 31.83 -5.00 -45.18
CA GLY A 3 31.43 -4.66 -43.80
C GLY A 3 29.95 -4.34 -43.75
N ARG A 4 29.14 -5.17 -43.04
CA ARG A 4 27.77 -4.85 -42.64
C ARG A 4 27.80 -3.82 -41.54
N ILE A 5 27.52 -2.57 -41.89
CA ILE A 5 27.22 -1.51 -40.93
C ILE A 5 25.87 -1.84 -40.29
N PHE A 6 25.88 -2.30 -39.03
CA PHE A 6 24.69 -2.37 -38.22
C PHE A 6 24.24 -0.94 -37.91
N LYS A 7 23.24 -0.47 -38.64
CA LYS A 7 22.55 0.78 -38.35
C LYS A 7 21.73 0.59 -37.08
N ASN A 8 22.28 1.04 -35.95
CA ASN A 8 21.60 1.09 -34.66
C ASN A 8 20.41 2.06 -34.80
N LYS A 9 19.21 1.52 -34.95
CA LYS A 9 17.96 2.29 -34.84
C LYS A 9 17.71 2.54 -33.36
N GLU A 10 18.47 3.39 -32.72
CA GLU A 10 18.05 4.02 -31.48
C GLU A 10 16.85 4.90 -31.80
N GLY A 11 15.66 4.35 -31.56
CA GLY A 11 14.42 5.07 -31.68
C GLY A 11 14.47 6.32 -30.79
N LYS A 12 14.13 7.47 -31.33
CA LYS A 12 13.81 8.69 -30.58
C LYS A 12 12.85 8.31 -29.45
N ARG A 13 13.37 7.99 -28.24
CA ARG A 13 12.58 7.93 -27.01
C ARG A 13 11.88 9.28 -26.91
N ARG A 14 10.55 9.25 -26.97
CA ARG A 14 9.71 10.45 -26.87
C ARG A 14 9.92 11.04 -25.48
N ARG A 15 10.75 12.06 -25.35
CA ARG A 15 11.12 12.74 -24.10
C ARG A 15 9.94 13.28 -23.28
N GLY A 16 8.72 13.33 -23.84
CA GLY A 16 7.52 13.82 -23.17
C GLY A 16 6.68 12.77 -22.45
N VAL A 17 6.92 11.48 -22.68
CA VAL A 17 6.06 10.40 -22.14
C VAL A 17 6.29 10.16 -20.64
N HIS A 18 7.51 10.44 -20.12
CA HIS A 18 7.84 10.33 -18.69
C HIS A 18 7.25 11.46 -17.82
N LEU A 19 6.74 12.54 -18.42
CA LEU A 19 6.17 13.68 -17.70
C LEU A 19 4.83 13.34 -17.04
N ILE A 20 3.99 12.56 -17.71
CA ILE A 20 2.62 12.27 -17.22
C ILE A 20 2.63 11.52 -15.88
N PRO A 21 3.38 10.39 -15.69
CA PRO A 21 3.47 9.75 -14.40
C PRO A 21 3.99 10.72 -13.32
N ASN A 22 5.07 11.44 -13.59
CA ASN A 22 5.67 12.35 -12.61
C ASN A 22 4.72 13.50 -12.19
N ILE A 23 3.85 13.99 -13.08
CA ILE A 23 2.83 14.98 -12.74
C ILE A 23 1.79 14.35 -11.78
N LEU A 24 1.38 13.12 -12.03
CA LEU A 24 0.43 12.40 -11.17
C LEU A 24 1.06 12.12 -9.80
N THR A 25 2.31 11.68 -9.75
CA THR A 25 3.07 11.52 -8.49
C THR A 25 3.19 12.85 -7.74
N THR A 26 3.39 13.97 -8.46
CA THR A 26 3.35 15.31 -7.84
C THR A 26 1.96 15.64 -7.29
N GLY A 27 0.87 15.21 -7.96
CA GLY A 27 -0.50 15.31 -7.46
C GLY A 27 -0.73 14.49 -6.19
N ASN A 28 -0.17 13.28 -6.11
CA ASN A 28 -0.13 12.46 -4.90
C ASN A 28 0.56 13.24 -3.76
N LEU A 29 1.78 13.70 -3.97
CA LEU A 29 2.54 14.48 -2.99
C LEU A 29 1.80 15.74 -2.53
N PHE A 30 1.22 16.50 -3.47
CA PHE A 30 0.44 17.70 -3.16
C PHE A 30 -0.77 17.37 -2.28
N SER A 31 -1.49 16.29 -2.58
CA SER A 31 -2.65 15.86 -1.79
C SER A 31 -2.25 15.42 -0.38
N GLY A 32 -1.12 14.70 -0.25
CA GLY A 32 -0.57 14.33 1.05
C GLY A 32 -0.17 15.55 1.89
N LEU A 33 0.51 16.53 1.29
CA LEU A 33 0.86 17.78 1.96
C LEU A 33 -0.38 18.61 2.32
N ALA A 34 -1.38 18.67 1.44
CA ALA A 34 -2.66 19.32 1.72
C ALA A 34 -3.36 18.69 2.93
N SER A 35 -3.30 17.34 3.07
CA SER A 35 -3.81 16.64 4.24
C SER A 35 -3.15 17.15 5.53
N VAL A 36 -1.82 17.27 5.56
CA VAL A 36 -1.10 17.80 6.73
C VAL A 36 -1.55 19.23 7.07
N LEU A 37 -1.71 20.08 6.06
CA LEU A 37 -2.20 21.44 6.24
C LEU A 37 -3.65 21.48 6.76
N PHE A 38 -4.51 20.57 6.29
CA PHE A 38 -5.87 20.44 6.80
C PHE A 38 -5.89 19.99 8.26
N VAL A 39 -5.02 19.06 8.67
CA VAL A 39 -4.88 18.66 10.08
C VAL A 39 -4.46 19.87 10.93
N TYR A 40 -3.47 20.63 10.47
CA TYR A 40 -3.02 21.85 11.17
C TYR A 40 -4.14 22.86 11.41
N HIS A 41 -5.11 22.95 10.50
CA HIS A 41 -6.29 23.81 10.62
C HIS A 41 -7.48 23.13 11.34
N GLY A 42 -7.32 21.96 11.92
CA GLY A 42 -8.38 21.20 12.60
C GLY A 42 -9.44 20.60 11.65
N ARG A 43 -9.17 20.58 10.35
CA ARG A 43 -10.09 20.07 9.31
C ARG A 43 -9.82 18.59 9.00
N PHE A 44 -9.99 17.73 10.00
CA PHE A 44 -9.61 16.31 9.92
C PHE A 44 -10.32 15.53 8.82
N GLU A 45 -11.60 15.85 8.56
CA GLU A 45 -12.34 15.20 7.48
C GLU A 45 -11.77 15.54 6.08
N ALA A 46 -11.45 16.80 5.86
CA ALA A 46 -10.77 17.23 4.64
C ALA A 46 -9.38 16.58 4.52
N ALA A 47 -8.68 16.40 5.64
CA ALA A 47 -7.40 15.70 5.68
C ALA A 47 -7.53 14.23 5.28
N ALA A 48 -8.51 13.51 5.83
CA ALA A 48 -8.79 12.12 5.47
C ALA A 48 -9.17 11.98 3.99
N ILE A 49 -10.02 12.88 3.47
CA ILE A 49 -10.38 12.90 2.05
C ILE A 49 -9.16 13.19 1.17
N ALA A 50 -8.27 14.11 1.57
CA ALA A 50 -7.06 14.41 0.82
C ALA A 50 -6.11 13.20 0.71
N ILE A 51 -5.99 12.36 1.76
CA ILE A 51 -5.26 11.09 1.70
C ILE A 51 -5.91 10.13 0.69
N LEU A 52 -7.24 10.02 0.68
CA LEU A 52 -7.95 9.17 -0.30
C LEU A 52 -7.76 9.68 -1.73
N ILE A 53 -7.70 10.99 -1.95
CA ILE A 53 -7.38 11.59 -3.25
C ILE A 53 -5.93 11.26 -3.65
N ALA A 54 -4.98 11.33 -2.71
CA ALA A 54 -3.60 10.92 -2.94
C ALA A 54 -3.52 9.46 -3.44
N MET A 55 -4.32 8.53 -2.85
CA MET A 55 -4.40 7.13 -3.31
C MET A 55 -4.89 7.01 -4.76
N VAL A 56 -5.81 7.88 -5.18
CA VAL A 56 -6.27 7.89 -6.59
C VAL A 56 -5.13 8.31 -7.52
N PHE A 57 -4.38 9.35 -7.15
CA PHE A 57 -3.22 9.78 -7.95
C PHE A 57 -2.14 8.70 -8.03
N ASP A 58 -1.82 7.99 -6.93
CA ASP A 58 -0.88 6.87 -6.89
C ASP A 58 -1.30 5.72 -7.83
N VAL A 59 -2.58 5.33 -7.83
CA VAL A 59 -3.08 4.32 -8.77
C VAL A 59 -2.98 4.78 -10.21
N LEU A 60 -3.23 6.06 -10.48
CA LEU A 60 -3.19 6.63 -11.83
C LEU A 60 -1.76 6.75 -12.35
N ASP A 61 -0.78 7.17 -11.53
CA ASP A 61 0.62 7.28 -11.97
C ASP A 61 1.25 5.91 -12.23
N GLY A 62 1.07 4.95 -11.34
CA GLY A 62 1.51 3.58 -11.54
C GLY A 62 0.85 2.91 -12.75
N THR A 63 -0.40 3.24 -13.08
CA THR A 63 -1.08 2.74 -14.28
C THR A 63 -0.56 3.45 -15.53
N SER A 64 -0.40 4.77 -15.48
CA SER A 64 0.13 5.58 -16.57
C SER A 64 1.55 5.15 -16.95
N ALA A 65 2.44 4.95 -15.96
CA ALA A 65 3.81 4.51 -16.19
C ALA A 65 3.88 3.15 -16.90
N ARG A 66 2.99 2.21 -16.52
CA ARG A 66 2.90 0.89 -17.16
C ARG A 66 2.35 0.95 -18.59
N LEU A 67 1.28 1.72 -18.83
CA LEU A 67 0.65 1.82 -20.14
C LEU A 67 1.53 2.54 -21.16
N THR A 68 2.37 3.45 -20.70
CA THR A 68 3.26 4.24 -21.58
C THR A 68 4.67 3.66 -21.70
N ASP A 69 4.96 2.53 -21.02
CA ASP A 69 6.29 1.92 -20.92
C ASP A 69 7.37 2.97 -20.56
N SER A 70 7.02 3.87 -19.63
CA SER A 70 7.81 5.05 -19.26
C SER A 70 8.37 4.97 -17.85
N THR A 71 8.61 3.77 -17.33
CA THR A 71 9.25 3.59 -16.03
C THR A 71 10.69 4.10 -16.06
N SER A 72 11.06 4.94 -15.09
CA SER A 72 12.43 5.44 -14.89
C SER A 72 12.85 5.22 -13.45
N GLU A 73 14.17 5.04 -13.21
CA GLU A 73 14.71 4.94 -11.85
C GLU A 73 14.34 6.16 -11.01
N PHE A 74 14.46 7.37 -11.58
CA PHE A 74 14.02 8.60 -10.92
C PHE A 74 12.54 8.57 -10.55
N GLY A 75 11.66 8.08 -11.44
CA GLY A 75 10.21 7.99 -11.18
C GLY A 75 9.88 7.07 -10.01
N VAL A 76 10.57 5.92 -9.91
CA VAL A 76 10.38 4.96 -8.81
C VAL A 76 10.80 5.55 -7.46
N GLU A 77 11.94 6.25 -7.41
CA GLU A 77 12.40 6.89 -6.17
C GLU A 77 11.50 8.07 -5.78
N TYR A 78 11.09 8.88 -6.77
CA TYR A 78 10.19 10.01 -6.53
C TYR A 78 8.82 9.57 -6.03
N ASP A 79 8.27 8.49 -6.59
CA ASP A 79 7.04 7.83 -6.16
C ASP A 79 7.14 7.37 -4.70
N SER A 80 8.22 6.65 -4.35
CA SER A 80 8.44 6.19 -2.98
C SER A 80 8.55 7.33 -1.96
N LEU A 81 9.16 8.46 -2.32
CA LEU A 81 9.22 9.65 -1.45
C LEU A 81 7.85 10.31 -1.30
N SER A 82 7.10 10.40 -2.39
CA SER A 82 5.72 10.92 -2.38
C SER A 82 4.81 10.06 -1.53
N ASP A 83 4.89 8.73 -1.68
CA ASP A 83 4.14 7.75 -0.91
C ASP A 83 4.44 7.83 0.58
N LEU A 84 5.71 8.02 0.96
CA LEU A 84 6.07 8.18 2.36
C LEU A 84 5.41 9.40 2.99
N ILE A 85 5.31 10.50 2.26
CA ILE A 85 4.64 11.73 2.75
C ILE A 85 3.12 11.52 2.79
N SER A 86 2.53 11.03 1.71
CA SER A 86 1.08 10.94 1.56
C SER A 86 0.44 9.82 2.36
N PHE A 87 1.14 8.68 2.52
CA PHE A 87 0.61 7.46 3.15
C PHE A 87 1.34 7.06 4.43
N GLY A 88 2.50 7.67 4.71
CA GLY A 88 3.21 7.53 5.98
C GLY A 88 2.94 8.72 6.89
N LEU A 89 3.46 9.88 6.51
CA LEU A 89 3.47 11.08 7.35
C LEU A 89 2.06 11.67 7.55
N ALA A 90 1.31 11.88 6.48
CA ALA A 90 0.00 12.53 6.55
C ALA A 90 -1.01 11.76 7.43
N PRO A 91 -1.24 10.44 7.26
CA PRO A 91 -2.10 9.69 8.18
C PRO A 91 -1.49 9.56 9.58
N GLY A 92 -0.15 9.51 9.73
CA GLY A 92 0.51 9.54 11.02
C GLY A 92 0.18 10.81 11.80
N ILE A 93 0.27 11.98 11.16
CA ILE A 93 -0.10 13.28 11.77
C ILE A 93 -1.60 13.32 12.06
N LEU A 94 -2.44 12.82 11.12
CA LEU A 94 -3.88 12.77 11.31
C LEU A 94 -4.26 12.01 12.59
N ILE A 95 -3.76 10.79 12.79
CA ILE A 95 -4.09 9.99 14.00
C ILE A 95 -3.54 10.64 15.26
N TYR A 96 -2.35 11.25 15.19
CA TYR A 96 -1.74 11.90 16.33
C TYR A 96 -2.59 13.05 16.83
N VAL A 97 -2.91 14.02 15.99
CA VAL A 97 -3.65 15.22 16.37
C VAL A 97 -5.11 14.91 16.67
N TRP A 98 -5.73 13.97 15.95
CA TRP A 98 -7.12 13.60 16.16
C TRP A 98 -7.36 12.81 17.46
N ALA A 99 -6.48 11.85 17.78
CA ALA A 99 -6.80 10.85 18.82
C ALA A 99 -5.65 10.59 19.80
N LEU A 100 -4.39 10.88 19.45
CA LEU A 100 -3.22 10.47 20.23
C LEU A 100 -2.47 11.65 20.88
N GLU A 101 -3.00 12.85 20.83
CA GLU A 101 -2.37 14.00 21.49
C GLU A 101 -2.44 13.87 23.02
N SER A 102 -3.59 13.39 23.55
CA SER A 102 -3.82 13.20 24.98
C SER A 102 -2.83 12.22 25.65
N PRO A 103 -2.45 11.06 25.07
CA PRO A 103 -1.40 10.19 25.60
C PRO A 103 0.03 10.78 25.56
N GLY A 104 0.21 11.97 24.98
CA GLY A 104 1.49 12.67 24.96
C GLY A 104 2.60 11.93 24.26
N MET A 105 3.70 11.60 24.96
CA MET A 105 4.87 10.93 24.40
C MET A 105 4.53 9.55 23.81
N LEU A 106 3.59 8.81 24.39
CA LEU A 106 3.15 7.52 23.84
C LEU A 106 2.47 7.71 22.48
N GLY A 107 1.61 8.70 22.32
CA GLY A 107 0.97 9.02 21.04
C GLY A 107 1.99 9.37 19.96
N ALA A 108 2.98 10.19 20.30
CA ALA A 108 4.08 10.54 19.41
C ALA A 108 4.91 9.29 18.99
N ALA A 109 5.17 8.37 19.92
CA ALA A 109 5.88 7.12 19.64
C ALA A 109 5.08 6.21 18.70
N ILE A 110 3.76 6.14 18.84
CA ILE A 110 2.87 5.38 17.94
C ILE A 110 2.86 5.98 16.53
N MET A 111 2.74 7.31 16.43
CA MET A 111 2.86 8.02 15.14
C MET A 111 4.20 7.72 14.48
N PHE A 112 5.30 7.85 15.23
CA PHE A 112 6.64 7.56 14.71
C PHE A 112 6.76 6.11 14.23
N ALA A 113 6.25 5.14 15.02
CA ALA A 113 6.29 3.73 14.65
C ALA A 113 5.54 3.47 13.33
N TYR A 114 4.37 4.10 13.14
CA TYR A 114 3.61 3.98 11.90
C TYR A 114 4.41 4.51 10.69
N VAL A 115 4.97 5.71 10.79
CA VAL A 115 5.77 6.32 9.71
C VAL A 115 7.02 5.50 9.42
N ALA A 116 7.74 5.07 10.47
CA ALA A 116 8.95 4.27 10.33
C ALA A 116 8.69 2.92 9.67
N CYS A 117 7.62 2.21 10.07
CA CYS A 117 7.21 0.95 9.44
C CYS A 117 6.84 1.15 7.96
N GLY A 118 6.18 2.26 7.62
CA GLY A 118 5.90 2.64 6.23
C GLY A 118 7.18 2.85 5.43
N ALA A 119 8.15 3.61 5.97
CA ALA A 119 9.44 3.85 5.34
C ALA A 119 10.25 2.56 5.14
N LEU A 120 10.33 1.70 6.17
CA LEU A 120 11.01 0.41 6.09
C LEU A 120 10.38 -0.51 5.04
N ARG A 121 9.05 -0.49 4.92
CA ARG A 121 8.34 -1.24 3.89
C ARG A 121 8.71 -0.75 2.49
N LEU A 122 8.70 0.57 2.24
CA LEU A 122 9.05 1.14 0.94
C LEU A 122 10.50 0.83 0.57
N ALA A 123 11.44 1.01 1.51
CA ALA A 123 12.84 0.67 1.31
C ALA A 123 13.03 -0.82 0.97
N ARG A 124 12.33 -1.73 1.71
CA ARG A 124 12.37 -3.17 1.41
C ARG A 124 11.82 -3.48 0.01
N PHE A 125 10.74 -2.82 -0.38
CA PHE A 125 10.13 -3.02 -1.70
C PHE A 125 11.06 -2.58 -2.83
N ASN A 126 11.73 -1.44 -2.71
CA ASN A 126 12.68 -0.95 -3.72
C ASN A 126 13.90 -1.87 -3.87
N VAL A 127 14.41 -2.45 -2.77
CA VAL A 127 15.55 -3.38 -2.82
C VAL A 127 15.16 -4.74 -3.40
N ILE A 128 14.00 -5.31 -3.01
CA ILE A 128 13.60 -6.66 -3.41
C ILE A 128 12.82 -6.64 -4.74
N GLY A 129 12.09 -5.58 -5.03
CA GLY A 129 11.21 -5.47 -6.21
C GLY A 129 11.93 -5.56 -7.56
N SER A 130 13.23 -5.30 -7.58
CA SER A 130 14.09 -5.44 -8.77
C SER A 130 14.47 -6.89 -9.10
N SER A 131 14.27 -7.86 -8.19
CA SER A 131 14.78 -9.24 -8.31
C SER A 131 13.75 -10.35 -7.97
N GLY A 132 12.52 -10.02 -7.60
CA GLY A 132 11.54 -10.97 -7.05
C GLY A 132 10.34 -11.30 -7.94
N ASP A 133 9.65 -12.39 -7.60
CA ASP A 133 8.42 -12.84 -8.25
C ASP A 133 7.28 -11.82 -7.99
N SER A 134 6.87 -11.09 -9.02
CA SER A 134 5.90 -9.96 -8.96
C SER A 134 4.46 -10.36 -8.58
N ARG A 135 4.24 -11.63 -8.20
CA ARG A 135 2.90 -12.18 -7.93
C ARG A 135 2.35 -11.86 -6.54
N PHE A 136 3.22 -11.60 -5.55
CA PHE A 136 2.81 -11.34 -4.18
C PHE A 136 3.56 -10.14 -3.62
N PHE A 137 2.82 -9.26 -2.94
CA PHE A 137 3.41 -8.21 -2.12
C PHE A 137 3.68 -8.77 -0.72
N MET A 138 4.90 -8.62 -0.22
CA MET A 138 5.21 -8.93 1.18
C MET A 138 4.81 -7.73 2.05
N GLY A 139 3.90 -7.96 3.00
CA GLY A 139 3.34 -6.95 3.89
C GLY A 139 2.23 -6.11 3.27
N LEU A 140 1.44 -5.45 4.14
CA LEU A 140 0.35 -4.57 3.73
C LEU A 140 0.89 -3.38 2.94
N PRO A 141 0.32 -3.04 1.77
CA PRO A 141 0.68 -1.82 1.03
C PRO A 141 0.47 -0.55 1.88
N ILE A 142 1.43 0.42 1.82
CA ILE A 142 1.33 1.66 2.60
C ILE A 142 0.08 2.49 2.22
N PRO A 143 -0.35 2.57 0.94
CA PRO A 143 -1.62 3.21 0.62
C PRO A 143 -2.82 2.52 1.25
N ALA A 144 -2.81 1.19 1.39
CA ALA A 144 -3.91 0.47 2.03
C ALA A 144 -4.00 0.75 3.54
N ALA A 145 -2.86 0.85 4.23
CA ALA A 145 -2.84 1.25 5.64
C ALA A 145 -3.34 2.68 5.83
N ALA A 146 -2.92 3.61 4.97
CA ALA A 146 -3.38 5.01 4.97
C ALA A 146 -4.88 5.11 4.67
N GLY A 147 -5.35 4.37 3.68
CA GLY A 147 -6.78 4.29 3.34
C GLY A 147 -7.62 3.75 4.49
N PHE A 148 -7.13 2.71 5.19
CA PHE A 148 -7.80 2.18 6.38
C PHE A 148 -7.93 3.25 7.48
N ILE A 149 -6.85 3.96 7.81
CA ILE A 149 -6.85 5.02 8.82
C ILE A 149 -7.82 6.15 8.43
N SER A 150 -7.75 6.62 7.19
CA SER A 150 -8.59 7.71 6.69
C SER A 150 -10.07 7.35 6.70
N THR A 151 -10.41 6.13 6.25
CA THR A 151 -11.79 5.64 6.24
C THR A 151 -12.30 5.33 7.64
N PHE A 152 -11.44 4.88 8.56
CA PHE A 152 -11.78 4.69 9.96
C PHE A 152 -12.14 6.03 10.63
N TYR A 153 -11.37 7.10 10.38
CA TYR A 153 -11.71 8.44 10.85
C TYR A 153 -13.10 8.87 10.36
N ILE A 154 -13.37 8.73 9.05
CA ILE A 154 -14.64 9.11 8.45
C ILE A 154 -15.80 8.27 9.03
N PHE A 155 -15.58 6.97 9.20
CA PHE A 155 -16.55 6.05 9.82
C PHE A 155 -16.85 6.44 11.26
N ASP A 156 -15.82 6.69 12.08
CA ASP A 156 -16.01 7.06 13.48
C ASP A 156 -16.78 8.38 13.61
N LYS A 157 -16.44 9.37 12.82
CA LYS A 157 -17.10 10.67 12.84
C LYS A 157 -18.58 10.61 12.49
N HIS A 158 -18.99 9.77 11.55
CA HIS A 158 -20.37 9.75 11.02
C HIS A 158 -21.25 8.63 11.58
N ILE A 159 -20.66 7.54 12.06
CA ILE A 159 -21.38 6.31 12.46
C ILE A 159 -20.91 5.79 13.80
N GLY A 160 -19.60 5.64 14.02
CA GLY A 160 -19.03 4.94 15.17
C GLY A 160 -19.18 5.71 16.48
N HIS A 161 -18.94 7.04 16.45
CA HIS A 161 -19.04 7.93 17.60
C HIS A 161 -18.40 7.36 18.87
N LEU A 162 -17.15 6.86 18.76
CA LEU A 162 -16.41 6.35 19.90
C LEU A 162 -16.23 7.43 20.94
N SER A 163 -16.38 7.07 22.21
CA SER A 163 -16.18 8.03 23.30
C SER A 163 -14.73 8.50 23.35
N GLU A 164 -14.49 9.74 23.80
CA GLU A 164 -13.14 10.34 23.93
C GLU A 164 -12.19 9.50 24.79
N VAL A 165 -12.74 8.70 25.70
CA VAL A 165 -11.96 7.78 26.55
C VAL A 165 -11.51 6.54 25.80
N VAL A 166 -12.36 5.96 24.93
CA VAL A 166 -12.10 4.71 24.22
C VAL A 166 -11.31 4.93 22.93
N LEU A 167 -11.55 6.05 22.26
CA LEU A 167 -10.96 6.39 20.96
C LEU A 167 -9.43 6.26 20.92
N PRO A 168 -8.64 6.82 21.86
CA PRO A 168 -7.19 6.72 21.84
C PRO A 168 -6.70 5.27 21.88
N TYR A 169 -7.31 4.42 22.70
CA TYR A 169 -6.91 3.00 22.81
C TYR A 169 -7.18 2.23 21.52
N VAL A 170 -8.33 2.48 20.91
CA VAL A 170 -8.67 1.86 19.61
C VAL A 170 -7.69 2.31 18.53
N VAL A 171 -7.40 3.62 18.44
CA VAL A 171 -6.47 4.17 17.45
C VAL A 171 -5.05 3.65 17.68
N ILE A 172 -4.58 3.53 18.94
CA ILE A 172 -3.29 2.90 19.26
C ILE A 172 -3.25 1.47 18.73
N ALA A 173 -4.26 0.66 19.06
CA ALA A 173 -4.31 -0.74 18.66
C ALA A 173 -4.33 -0.89 17.12
N LEU A 174 -5.14 -0.10 16.42
CA LEU A 174 -5.22 -0.11 14.96
C LEU A 174 -3.93 0.38 14.31
N SER A 175 -3.32 1.45 14.82
CA SER A 175 -2.06 1.99 14.28
C SER A 175 -0.91 0.99 14.44
N LEU A 176 -0.80 0.33 15.60
CA LEU A 176 0.20 -0.72 15.83
C LEU A 176 -0.07 -1.94 14.93
N LEU A 177 -1.33 -2.33 14.76
CA LEU A 177 -1.69 -3.43 13.85
C LEU A 177 -1.30 -3.10 12.41
N MET A 178 -1.63 -1.91 11.90
CA MET A 178 -1.24 -1.49 10.55
C MET A 178 0.27 -1.42 10.40
N SER A 179 1.00 -0.87 11.38
CA SER A 179 2.46 -0.83 11.40
C SER A 179 3.07 -2.23 11.33
N PHE A 180 2.57 -3.16 12.14
CA PHE A 180 3.01 -4.55 12.13
C PHE A 180 2.72 -5.22 10.78
N LEU A 181 1.52 -5.03 10.23
CA LEU A 181 1.14 -5.64 8.94
C LEU A 181 2.00 -5.12 7.78
N MET A 182 2.39 -3.85 7.78
CA MET A 182 3.28 -3.26 6.76
C MET A 182 4.65 -3.95 6.72
N VAL A 183 5.24 -4.24 7.89
CA VAL A 183 6.59 -4.87 7.98
C VAL A 183 6.51 -6.39 7.93
N SER A 184 5.34 -6.99 8.16
CA SER A 184 5.15 -8.43 8.20
C SER A 184 5.53 -9.12 6.88
N THR A 185 5.76 -10.43 6.95
CA THR A 185 5.97 -11.30 5.78
C THR A 185 4.67 -11.90 5.23
N VAL A 186 3.52 -11.37 5.66
CA VAL A 186 2.20 -11.79 5.15
C VAL A 186 2.13 -11.48 3.67
N LYS A 187 1.76 -12.47 2.86
CA LYS A 187 1.58 -12.30 1.42
C LYS A 187 0.22 -11.70 1.15
N TYR A 188 0.20 -10.54 0.53
CA TYR A 188 -1.04 -9.93 0.03
C TYR A 188 -1.17 -10.19 -1.46
N ARG A 189 -2.33 -10.68 -1.89
CA ARG A 189 -2.60 -10.88 -3.31
C ARG A 189 -2.59 -9.54 -4.04
N SER A 190 -1.79 -9.45 -5.09
CA SER A 190 -1.89 -8.34 -6.03
C SER A 190 -3.23 -8.42 -6.76
N MET A 191 -4.02 -7.34 -6.75
CA MET A 191 -5.29 -7.24 -7.50
C MET A 191 -5.11 -7.46 -9.01
N LYS A 192 -3.87 -7.44 -9.52
CA LYS A 192 -3.52 -7.73 -10.92
C LYS A 192 -3.84 -9.17 -11.36
N GLN A 193 -4.11 -10.10 -10.44
CA GLN A 193 -4.38 -11.51 -10.76
C GLN A 193 -5.87 -11.86 -10.85
N LEU A 194 -6.77 -10.91 -10.73
CA LEU A 194 -8.16 -11.14 -11.11
C LEU A 194 -8.23 -11.33 -12.64
N LYS A 195 -7.68 -12.47 -13.11
CA LYS A 195 -7.97 -12.94 -14.46
C LYS A 195 -9.45 -13.27 -14.48
N PHE A 196 -10.22 -12.43 -15.11
CA PHE A 196 -11.62 -12.67 -15.48
C PHE A 196 -11.67 -13.79 -16.53
N GLN A 197 -11.18 -14.99 -16.16
CA GLN A 197 -11.27 -16.20 -16.98
C GLN A 197 -12.39 -17.08 -16.43
N GLY A 198 -13.59 -16.96 -16.99
CA GLY A 198 -14.71 -17.82 -16.64
C GLY A 198 -16.02 -17.32 -17.23
N GLN A 199 -16.98 -18.24 -17.42
CA GLN A 199 -18.31 -17.98 -17.98
C GLN A 199 -19.24 -17.06 -17.12
N HIS A 200 -18.72 -16.46 -16.05
CA HIS A 200 -19.51 -15.68 -15.07
C HIS A 200 -19.33 -14.16 -15.17
N HIS A 201 -18.98 -13.64 -16.35
CA HIS A 201 -18.80 -12.17 -16.54
C HIS A 201 -20.02 -11.35 -16.07
N PHE A 202 -21.22 -11.90 -16.28
CA PHE A 202 -22.46 -11.21 -15.87
C PHE A 202 -22.56 -11.07 -14.34
N MET A 203 -22.21 -12.12 -13.58
CA MET A 203 -22.25 -12.07 -12.11
C MET A 203 -21.22 -11.08 -11.54
N TYR A 204 -20.03 -10.99 -12.15
CA TYR A 204 -19.04 -9.96 -11.73
C TYR A 204 -19.54 -8.55 -12.00
N LEU A 205 -20.24 -8.32 -13.11
CA LEU A 205 -20.88 -7.03 -13.41
C LEU A 205 -21.95 -6.72 -12.37
N VAL A 206 -22.80 -7.68 -12.02
CA VAL A 206 -23.85 -7.51 -10.99
C VAL A 206 -23.23 -7.14 -9.64
N TRP A 207 -22.18 -7.87 -9.19
CA TRP A 207 -21.49 -7.53 -7.95
C TRP A 207 -20.83 -6.16 -8.00
N ALA A 208 -20.21 -5.78 -9.11
CA ALA A 208 -19.62 -4.46 -9.28
C ALA A 208 -20.67 -3.35 -9.16
N VAL A 209 -21.85 -3.52 -9.79
CA VAL A 209 -22.96 -2.57 -9.70
C VAL A 209 -23.49 -2.50 -8.26
N LEU A 210 -23.70 -3.65 -7.59
CA LEU A 210 -24.17 -3.66 -6.20
C LEU A 210 -23.19 -2.98 -5.24
N ILE A 211 -21.89 -3.22 -5.40
CA ILE A 211 -20.85 -2.53 -4.63
C ILE A 211 -20.90 -1.02 -4.90
N LEU A 212 -20.99 -0.63 -6.18
CA LEU A 212 -21.06 0.78 -6.55
C LEU A 212 -22.28 1.46 -5.93
N VAL A 213 -23.46 0.85 -6.02
CA VAL A 213 -24.70 1.38 -5.42
C VAL A 213 -24.56 1.47 -3.90
N SER A 214 -23.97 0.46 -3.25
CA SER A 214 -23.75 0.46 -1.80
C SER A 214 -22.78 1.56 -1.37
N VAL A 215 -21.70 1.79 -2.15
CA VAL A 215 -20.76 2.90 -1.91
C VAL A 215 -21.44 4.25 -2.12
N MET A 216 -22.32 4.40 -3.10
CA MET A 216 -23.07 5.64 -3.28
C MET A 216 -24.11 5.89 -2.18
N ALA A 217 -24.73 4.83 -1.65
CA ALA A 217 -25.73 4.95 -0.59
C ALA A 217 -25.12 5.28 0.78
N TYR A 218 -24.01 4.62 1.14
CA TYR A 218 -23.33 4.78 2.44
C TYR A 218 -21.82 4.81 2.25
N PRO A 219 -21.23 5.88 1.68
CA PRO A 219 -19.81 5.93 1.34
C PRO A 219 -18.91 5.74 2.56
N GLN A 220 -19.27 6.31 3.72
CA GLN A 220 -18.48 6.25 4.94
C GLN A 220 -18.29 4.83 5.47
N LEU A 221 -19.39 4.04 5.48
CA LEU A 221 -19.37 2.66 5.91
C LEU A 221 -18.69 1.75 4.88
N MET A 222 -19.05 1.88 3.61
CA MET A 222 -18.59 0.97 2.56
C MET A 222 -17.10 1.11 2.29
N LEU A 223 -16.57 2.33 2.25
CA LEU A 223 -15.14 2.56 2.10
C LEU A 223 -14.35 1.93 3.27
N PHE A 224 -14.84 2.10 4.50
CA PHE A 224 -14.22 1.48 5.67
C PHE A 224 -14.26 -0.05 5.59
N VAL A 225 -15.42 -0.66 5.25
CA VAL A 225 -15.58 -2.12 5.12
C VAL A 225 -14.65 -2.68 4.03
N ILE A 226 -14.50 -2.00 2.90
CA ILE A 226 -13.60 -2.41 1.82
C ILE A 226 -12.14 -2.39 2.30
N CYS A 227 -11.70 -1.31 2.94
CA CYS A 227 -10.34 -1.20 3.48
C CYS A 227 -10.07 -2.23 4.59
N LEU A 228 -11.03 -2.44 5.48
CA LEU A 228 -10.96 -3.46 6.52
C LEU A 228 -10.87 -4.87 5.92
N GLY A 229 -11.72 -5.19 4.94
CA GLY A 229 -11.71 -6.47 4.24
C GLY A 229 -10.37 -6.73 3.54
N TYR A 230 -9.79 -5.72 2.90
CA TYR A 230 -8.47 -5.83 2.29
C TYR A 230 -7.36 -6.03 3.35
N ALA A 231 -7.35 -5.26 4.42
CA ALA A 231 -6.35 -5.38 5.49
C ALA A 231 -6.41 -6.75 6.18
N THR A 232 -7.62 -7.31 6.39
CA THR A 232 -7.81 -8.62 7.02
C THR A 232 -7.59 -9.80 6.06
N SER A 233 -7.70 -9.61 4.75
CA SER A 233 -7.57 -10.68 3.76
C SER A 233 -6.23 -11.41 3.84
N GLY A 234 -5.12 -10.69 4.03
CA GLY A 234 -3.80 -11.28 4.20
C GLY A 234 -3.66 -12.11 5.47
N LEU A 235 -4.29 -11.67 6.57
CA LEU A 235 -4.30 -12.43 7.84
C LEU A 235 -5.09 -13.73 7.70
N ILE A 236 -6.25 -13.69 7.03
CA ILE A 236 -7.10 -14.85 6.78
C ILE A 236 -6.36 -15.86 5.89
N GLU A 237 -5.71 -15.41 4.82
CA GLU A 237 -4.94 -16.29 3.92
C GLU A 237 -3.79 -16.98 4.66
N LYS A 238 -3.03 -16.24 5.47
CA LYS A 238 -1.95 -16.81 6.30
C LYS A 238 -2.47 -17.77 7.38
N GLY A 239 -3.59 -17.43 8.04
CA GLY A 239 -4.24 -18.32 9.00
C GLY A 239 -4.69 -19.63 8.36
N TRP A 240 -5.24 -19.55 7.16
CA TRP A 240 -5.65 -20.72 6.38
C TRP A 240 -4.47 -21.60 5.96
N GLU A 241 -3.33 -21.00 5.54
CA GLU A 241 -2.10 -21.73 5.23
C GLU A 241 -1.56 -22.49 6.45
N LEU A 242 -1.57 -21.86 7.63
CA LEU A 242 -1.12 -22.49 8.88
C LEU A 242 -2.01 -23.66 9.29
N ILE A 243 -3.32 -23.56 9.09
CA ILE A 243 -4.27 -24.64 9.41
C ILE A 243 -4.16 -25.79 8.39
N LYS A 244 -3.91 -25.49 7.13
CA LYS A 244 -3.86 -26.48 6.05
C LYS A 244 -2.51 -27.22 5.95
N SER A 245 -1.44 -26.69 6.57
CA SER A 245 -0.12 -27.30 6.61
C SER A 245 0.38 -27.53 8.06
N PRO A 246 -0.31 -28.36 8.87
CA PRO A 246 0.24 -28.77 10.15
C PRO A 246 1.37 -29.79 9.90
N GLY A 247 2.62 -29.33 9.71
CA GLY A 247 3.74 -30.25 9.83
C GLY A 247 4.82 -30.26 8.73
N ARG A 248 4.92 -29.27 7.84
CA ARG A 248 6.11 -29.14 7.01
C ARG A 248 7.15 -28.24 7.69
N ARG A 249 7.72 -28.74 8.82
CA ARG A 249 9.01 -28.25 9.29
C ARG A 249 10.02 -28.58 8.19
N GLU A 250 10.65 -27.54 7.64
CA GLU A 250 11.83 -27.70 6.80
C GLU A 250 12.87 -28.51 7.59
N THR A 251 13.07 -29.75 7.21
CA THR A 251 14.25 -30.52 7.56
C THR A 251 15.40 -29.91 6.74
N ALA A 252 15.95 -28.81 7.25
CA ALA A 252 17.26 -28.31 6.86
C ALA A 252 18.32 -29.24 7.45
N SER A 253 18.56 -30.38 6.80
CA SER A 253 19.73 -31.22 7.01
C SER A 253 20.07 -31.99 5.75
N GLY A 254 20.62 -31.27 4.80
CA GLY A 254 21.31 -31.78 3.64
C GLY A 254 22.73 -31.25 3.68
N THR A 255 23.55 -31.80 4.55
CA THR A 255 25.02 -31.65 4.50
C THR A 255 25.50 -32.23 3.18
N PRO A 256 26.20 -31.50 2.31
CA PRO A 256 26.85 -32.10 1.16
C PRO A 256 28.11 -32.83 1.62
N GLN A 257 28.02 -34.14 1.89
CA GLN A 257 29.16 -35.05 1.91
C GLN A 257 29.58 -35.36 0.48
N SER A 258 30.39 -34.52 -0.14
CA SER A 258 31.16 -34.91 -1.33
C SER A 258 32.34 -33.98 -1.62
N LEU A 259 33.19 -33.73 -0.59
CA LEU A 259 34.48 -33.06 -0.81
C LEU A 259 35.66 -33.80 -0.10
N PHE A 260 35.57 -35.13 0.01
CA PHE A 260 36.71 -35.93 0.41
C PHE A 260 36.71 -37.25 -0.39
N ASN A 261 37.12 -37.21 -1.64
CA ASN A 261 37.74 -38.33 -2.34
C ASN A 261 38.27 -37.86 -3.71
N SER A 262 39.48 -37.31 -3.71
CA SER A 262 40.34 -37.32 -4.87
C SER A 262 41.78 -37.13 -4.37
N LYS A 263 42.37 -38.24 -3.86
CA LYS A 263 43.80 -38.51 -3.84
C LYS A 263 43.94 -40.02 -3.86
N GLU A 264 44.16 -40.56 -5.05
CA GLU A 264 45.11 -41.58 -5.40
C GLU A 264 45.18 -41.66 -6.92
#